data_a24e11122ec03cff6120f3378681ba0c
#
_entry.id   a24e11122ec03cff6120f3378681ba0c
#
_cell.length_a   1.000
_cell.length_b   1.000
_cell.length_c   1.000
_cell.angle_alpha   90.00
_cell.angle_beta   90.00
_cell.angle_gamma   90.00
#
_symmetry.space_group_name_H-M   'P 1'
#
loop_
_entity.id
_entity.type
_entity.pdbx_description
1 polymer ?
#
loop_
_entity_poly.entity_id
_entity_poly.type
_entity_poly.pdbx_seq_one_letter_code
_entity_poly.pdbx_strand_id
1 'polypeptide(L)'
;FVLRLYEASGNSDLSSDYKIEGAAISESWDEGVGKFSDNPKTTEGCSWKNRMYPNGGAEVAWDTAGVSTISSNFGSQSFSYSSADISMDITNMTRAWLDGTNQNNGILLKLSGSQETDEVTTANLKFFSRNTHTIYAPRLEVQWDGHAIVTGSATGSLDGLDISGNTDNHIYTIGLKEKYR
;
A
#
# COMPACT_ATOMS: atom_id res chain seq x y z
N PHE A 1 -3.64 -8.05 7.17
CA PHE A 1 -2.78 -6.90 6.87
C PHE A 1 -3.64 -5.76 6.33
N VAL A 2 -3.54 -4.59 6.94
CA VAL A 2 -4.37 -3.44 6.59
C VAL A 2 -3.47 -2.27 6.20
N LEU A 3 -3.72 -1.71 5.00
CA LEU A 3 -3.11 -0.46 4.58
C LEU A 3 -3.86 0.70 5.23
N ARG A 4 -3.13 1.56 5.94
CA ARG A 4 -3.65 2.79 6.52
C ARG A 4 -3.03 4.01 5.85
N LEU A 5 -3.88 4.84 5.28
CA LEU A 5 -3.50 6.17 4.79
C LEU A 5 -4.43 7.20 5.42
N TYR A 6 -3.87 8.34 5.73
CA TYR A 6 -4.59 9.41 6.41
C TYR A 6 -4.76 10.60 5.47
N GLU A 7 -5.96 11.09 5.38
CA GLU A 7 -6.26 12.25 4.57
C GLU A 7 -5.58 13.50 5.12
N ALA A 8 -4.86 14.21 4.26
CA ALA A 8 -4.26 15.50 4.59
C ALA A 8 -5.19 16.67 4.22
N SER A 9 -5.86 16.53 3.08
CA SER A 9 -6.93 17.45 2.66
C SER A 9 -7.72 16.82 1.51
N GLY A 10 -8.99 17.07 1.48
CA GLY A 10 -9.89 16.62 0.42
C GLY A 10 -10.79 17.74 -0.07
N ASN A 11 -11.52 17.46 -1.13
CA ASN A 11 -12.55 18.34 -1.63
C ASN A 11 -13.87 17.96 -0.95
N SER A 12 -14.58 18.95 -0.40
CA SER A 12 -15.89 18.75 0.23
C SER A 12 -16.99 18.28 -0.72
N ASP A 13 -16.74 18.35 -2.02
CA ASP A 13 -17.68 17.98 -3.08
C ASP A 13 -17.51 16.54 -3.60
N LEU A 14 -16.87 15.68 -2.82
CA LEU A 14 -16.79 14.25 -3.14
C LEU A 14 -18.21 13.67 -3.22
N SER A 15 -18.50 13.01 -4.33
CA SER A 15 -19.75 12.25 -4.43
C SER A 15 -19.78 11.17 -3.34
N SER A 16 -20.95 10.92 -2.76
CA SER A 16 -21.12 9.98 -1.64
C SER A 16 -20.75 8.53 -1.95
N ASP A 17 -20.56 8.20 -3.20
CA ASP A 17 -20.48 6.83 -3.69
C ASP A 17 -19.26 6.59 -4.59
N TYR A 18 -18.07 6.89 -4.12
CA TYR A 18 -16.88 6.48 -4.85
C TYR A 18 -16.13 5.38 -4.11
N LYS A 19 -15.38 4.60 -4.90
CA LYS A 19 -14.62 3.47 -4.45
C LYS A 19 -13.17 3.60 -4.90
N ILE A 20 -12.25 3.39 -3.98
CA ILE A 20 -10.83 3.27 -4.30
C ILE A 20 -10.45 1.79 -4.34
N GLU A 21 -9.66 1.43 -5.33
CA GLU A 21 -9.04 0.12 -5.48
C GLU A 21 -7.54 0.24 -5.28
N GLY A 22 -6.97 -0.72 -4.57
CA GLY A 22 -5.54 -0.91 -4.40
C GLY A 22 -5.11 -2.19 -5.06
N ALA A 23 -4.25 -2.14 -6.07
CA ALA A 23 -3.75 -3.30 -6.80
C ALA A 23 -2.25 -3.45 -6.65
N ALA A 24 -1.77 -4.71 -6.51
CA ALA A 24 -0.33 -4.98 -6.50
C ALA A 24 0.27 -4.68 -7.87
N ILE A 25 1.39 -3.94 -7.88
CA ILE A 25 2.12 -3.61 -9.11
C ILE A 25 2.98 -4.81 -9.52
N SER A 26 2.89 -5.22 -10.79
CA SER A 26 3.60 -6.40 -11.29
C SER A 26 5.03 -6.12 -11.72
N GLU A 27 5.38 -4.87 -11.99
CA GLU A 27 6.68 -4.48 -12.53
C GLU A 27 7.40 -3.50 -11.59
N SER A 28 8.72 -3.56 -11.62
CA SER A 28 9.53 -2.54 -10.94
C SER A 28 9.40 -1.17 -11.61
N TRP A 29 9.41 -0.13 -10.83
CA TRP A 29 9.25 1.25 -11.29
C TRP A 29 10.17 2.19 -10.54
N ASP A 30 10.34 3.40 -11.05
CA ASP A 30 11.15 4.44 -10.45
C ASP A 30 10.26 5.56 -9.93
N GLU A 31 10.41 5.91 -8.65
CA GLU A 31 9.69 7.03 -8.03
C GLU A 31 10.10 8.37 -8.63
N GLY A 32 11.35 8.46 -9.09
CA GLY A 32 11.95 9.73 -9.50
C GLY A 32 12.32 10.63 -8.33
N VAL A 33 12.85 11.80 -8.65
CA VAL A 33 13.30 12.79 -7.65
C VAL A 33 12.49 14.08 -7.68
N GLY A 34 11.52 14.19 -8.59
CA GLY A 34 10.72 15.39 -8.79
C GLY A 34 9.85 15.76 -7.59
N LYS A 35 9.74 17.05 -7.32
CA LYS A 35 8.83 17.61 -6.33
C LYS A 35 7.82 18.53 -6.99
N PHE A 36 6.66 18.66 -6.39
CA PHE A 36 5.61 19.54 -6.90
C PHE A 36 6.08 21.00 -7.09
N SER A 37 6.97 21.46 -6.21
CA SER A 37 7.51 22.83 -6.22
C SER A 37 8.67 23.06 -7.17
N ASP A 38 9.17 22.02 -7.83
CA ASP A 38 10.36 22.15 -8.69
C ASP A 38 10.10 23.07 -9.90
N ASN A 39 11.07 23.91 -10.18
CA ASN A 39 11.07 24.79 -11.35
C ASN A 39 12.49 24.91 -11.93
N PRO A 40 12.78 24.37 -13.13
CA PRO A 40 11.84 23.63 -13.99
C PRO A 40 11.40 22.29 -13.39
N LYS A 41 10.26 21.78 -13.85
CA LYS A 41 9.79 20.46 -13.43
C LYS A 41 10.76 19.37 -13.88
N THR A 42 11.06 18.41 -13.00
CA THR A 42 11.75 17.19 -13.41
C THR A 42 10.80 16.27 -14.16
N THR A 43 11.35 15.53 -15.10
CA THR A 43 10.59 14.58 -15.93
C THR A 43 10.95 13.14 -15.66
N GLU A 44 11.87 12.87 -14.73
CA GLU A 44 12.27 11.53 -14.36
C GLU A 44 11.28 10.88 -13.38
N GLY A 45 11.26 9.56 -13.36
CA GLY A 45 10.37 8.75 -12.53
C GLY A 45 9.29 8.04 -13.33
N CYS A 46 8.25 7.58 -12.64
CA CYS A 46 7.13 6.91 -13.28
C CYS A 46 5.99 7.87 -13.65
N SER A 47 5.18 7.41 -14.57
CA SER A 47 3.94 8.06 -14.99
C SER A 47 2.88 7.00 -15.29
N TRP A 48 1.68 7.41 -15.67
CA TRP A 48 0.64 6.50 -16.14
C TRP A 48 1.06 5.71 -17.39
N LYS A 49 1.92 6.28 -18.22
CA LYS A 49 2.42 5.66 -19.45
C LYS A 49 3.69 4.84 -19.23
N ASN A 50 4.63 5.38 -18.47
CA ASN A 50 5.97 4.83 -18.31
C ASN A 50 6.24 4.41 -16.86
N ARG A 51 6.85 3.24 -16.67
CA ARG A 51 7.32 2.81 -15.35
C ARG A 51 8.66 3.42 -14.96
N MET A 52 9.43 3.84 -15.95
CA MET A 52 10.69 4.56 -15.77
C MET A 52 10.85 5.62 -16.85
N TYR A 53 11.30 6.77 -16.45
CA TYR A 53 11.73 7.85 -17.33
C TYR A 53 13.03 8.41 -16.78
N PRO A 54 14.19 7.80 -17.12
CA PRO A 54 15.47 8.24 -16.60
C PRO A 54 15.90 9.56 -17.25
N ASN A 55 16.53 10.42 -16.48
CA ASN A 55 17.06 11.68 -16.99
C ASN A 55 18.13 11.43 -18.07
N GLY A 56 17.82 11.77 -19.31
CA GLY A 56 18.69 11.53 -20.47
C GLY A 56 18.73 10.10 -21.00
N GLY A 57 17.82 9.22 -20.55
CA GLY A 57 17.68 7.86 -21.02
C GLY A 57 16.42 7.60 -21.85
N ALA A 58 16.24 6.36 -22.30
CA ALA A 58 15.05 5.94 -23.01
C ALA A 58 13.87 5.71 -22.05
N GLU A 59 12.67 6.08 -22.49
CA GLU A 59 11.44 5.76 -21.80
C GLU A 59 11.23 4.24 -21.72
N VAL A 60 10.80 3.75 -20.58
CA VAL A 60 10.38 2.35 -20.39
C VAL A 60 8.92 2.34 -20.02
N ALA A 61 8.10 1.93 -20.97
CA ALA A 61 6.65 1.84 -20.76
C ALA A 61 6.29 0.69 -19.82
N TRP A 62 5.10 0.76 -19.22
CA TRP A 62 4.46 -0.39 -18.59
C TRP A 62 4.08 -1.43 -19.65
N ASP A 63 4.14 -2.72 -19.31
CA ASP A 63 3.70 -3.80 -20.21
C ASP A 63 2.20 -3.68 -20.53
N THR A 64 1.43 -3.22 -19.56
CA THR A 64 0.02 -2.86 -19.75
C THR A 64 -0.16 -1.36 -19.57
N ALA A 65 -0.81 -0.71 -20.52
CA ALA A 65 -1.09 0.71 -20.45
C ALA A 65 -1.87 1.06 -19.17
N GLY A 66 -1.39 2.07 -18.45
CA GLY A 66 -2.02 2.52 -17.22
C GLY A 66 -1.59 1.76 -15.97
N VAL A 67 -0.32 1.40 -15.87
CA VAL A 67 0.32 0.65 -14.78
C VAL A 67 -0.05 -0.84 -14.77
N SER A 68 0.94 -1.68 -14.98
CA SER A 68 0.76 -3.14 -14.94
C SER A 68 0.50 -3.63 -13.53
N THR A 69 -0.60 -4.35 -13.33
CA THR A 69 -1.04 -4.84 -12.01
C THR A 69 -1.33 -6.33 -12.03
N ILE A 70 -1.32 -6.94 -10.86
CA ILE A 70 -1.65 -8.34 -10.64
C ILE A 70 -3.14 -8.43 -10.29
N SER A 71 -3.94 -8.93 -11.21
CA SER A 71 -5.41 -8.93 -11.13
C SER A 71 -5.99 -9.73 -9.95
N SER A 72 -5.26 -10.72 -9.44
CA SER A 72 -5.70 -11.54 -8.29
C SER A 72 -5.40 -10.89 -6.94
N ASN A 73 -4.58 -9.85 -6.91
CA ASN A 73 -4.07 -9.26 -5.67
C ASN A 73 -4.46 -7.80 -5.56
N PHE A 74 -5.70 -7.58 -5.12
CA PHE A 74 -6.11 -6.24 -4.79
C PHE A 74 -7.13 -6.16 -3.65
N GLY A 75 -7.20 -4.96 -3.06
CA GLY A 75 -8.19 -4.58 -2.08
C GLY A 75 -9.04 -3.43 -2.59
N SER A 76 -10.09 -3.11 -1.88
CA SER A 76 -10.93 -1.96 -2.21
C SER A 76 -11.61 -1.38 -0.98
N GLN A 77 -11.94 -0.10 -1.07
CA GLN A 77 -12.71 0.59 -0.05
C GLN A 77 -13.70 1.57 -0.70
N SER A 78 -14.95 1.48 -0.28
CA SER A 78 -15.96 2.48 -0.62
C SER A 78 -15.93 3.61 0.40
N PHE A 79 -16.16 4.82 -0.06
CA PHE A 79 -16.21 6.01 0.77
C PHE A 79 -17.64 6.53 0.89
N SER A 80 -17.95 7.03 2.06
CA SER A 80 -19.10 7.84 2.34
C SER A 80 -18.64 9.13 3.04
N TYR A 81 -19.50 10.11 3.20
CA TYR A 81 -19.20 11.46 3.72
C TYR A 81 -18.41 11.54 5.03
N SER A 82 -18.17 10.45 5.73
CA SER A 82 -17.72 10.50 7.12
C SER A 82 -16.22 10.30 7.32
N SER A 83 -15.49 9.77 6.37
CA SER A 83 -14.02 9.60 6.49
C SER A 83 -13.39 9.36 5.14
N ALA A 84 -12.37 10.11 4.84
CA ALA A 84 -11.51 9.90 3.67
C ALA A 84 -10.25 9.10 3.99
N ASP A 85 -10.05 8.67 5.21
CA ASP A 85 -8.94 7.81 5.59
C ASP A 85 -9.09 6.42 4.96
N ILE A 86 -8.00 5.90 4.42
CA ILE A 86 -7.97 4.55 3.86
C ILE A 86 -7.66 3.55 4.97
N SER A 87 -8.49 2.52 5.03
CA SER A 87 -8.34 1.33 5.88
C SER A 87 -8.66 0.09 5.05
N MET A 88 -7.72 -0.27 4.17
CA MET A 88 -7.94 -1.28 3.14
C MET A 88 -7.30 -2.62 3.54
N ASP A 89 -8.07 -3.69 3.47
CA ASP A 89 -7.53 -5.05 3.63
C ASP A 89 -6.68 -5.42 2.40
N ILE A 90 -5.40 -5.65 2.62
CA ILE A 90 -4.43 -6.09 1.62
C ILE A 90 -3.78 -7.43 1.99
N THR A 91 -4.49 -8.25 2.76
CA THR A 91 -3.95 -9.49 3.31
C THR A 91 -3.47 -10.44 2.21
N ASN A 92 -4.26 -10.64 1.16
CA ASN A 92 -3.88 -11.55 0.06
C ASN A 92 -2.65 -11.05 -0.69
N MET A 93 -2.58 -9.74 -0.92
CA MET A 93 -1.44 -9.08 -1.55
C MET A 93 -0.17 -9.24 -0.71
N THR A 94 -0.26 -8.95 0.58
CA THR A 94 0.88 -9.07 1.50
C THR A 94 1.35 -10.52 1.65
N ARG A 95 0.43 -11.47 1.70
CA ARG A 95 0.78 -12.90 1.73
C ARG A 95 1.55 -13.33 0.49
N ALA A 96 1.09 -12.92 -0.70
CA ALA A 96 1.77 -13.22 -1.95
C ALA A 96 3.19 -12.62 -2.03
N TRP A 97 3.45 -11.52 -1.35
CA TRP A 97 4.79 -10.98 -1.22
C TRP A 97 5.65 -11.77 -0.22
N LEU A 98 5.05 -12.18 0.91
CA LEU A 98 5.77 -12.91 1.96
C LEU A 98 6.14 -14.33 1.54
N ASP A 99 5.27 -15.01 0.79
CA ASP A 99 5.52 -16.37 0.30
C ASP A 99 6.34 -16.41 -1.00
N GLY A 100 6.67 -15.23 -1.55
CA GLY A 100 7.48 -15.11 -2.76
C GLY A 100 6.73 -15.40 -4.07
N THR A 101 5.42 -15.60 -4.03
CA THR A 101 4.59 -15.77 -5.23
C THR A 101 4.67 -14.54 -6.13
N ASN A 102 4.70 -13.35 -5.53
CA ASN A 102 4.83 -12.09 -6.23
C ASN A 102 5.92 -11.23 -5.62
N GLN A 103 6.61 -10.48 -6.49
CA GLN A 103 7.55 -9.46 -6.03
C GLN A 103 6.79 -8.26 -5.46
N ASN A 104 7.30 -7.69 -4.38
CA ASN A 104 6.76 -6.46 -3.81
C ASN A 104 7.27 -5.24 -4.60
N ASN A 105 6.49 -4.81 -5.56
CA ASN A 105 6.73 -3.59 -6.33
C ASN A 105 5.82 -2.43 -5.87
N GLY A 106 5.13 -2.60 -4.75
CA GLY A 106 4.22 -1.59 -4.22
C GLY A 106 2.77 -1.77 -4.65
N ILE A 107 1.99 -0.74 -4.38
CA ILE A 107 0.53 -0.73 -4.56
C ILE A 107 0.14 0.48 -5.41
N LEU A 108 -0.62 0.22 -6.46
CA LEU A 108 -1.34 1.25 -7.20
C LEU A 108 -2.66 1.54 -6.48
N LEU A 109 -2.94 2.81 -6.19
CA LEU A 109 -4.25 3.26 -5.74
C LEU A 109 -4.91 4.06 -6.85
N LYS A 110 -6.14 3.73 -7.17
CA LYS A 110 -6.93 4.41 -8.20
C LYS A 110 -8.43 4.37 -7.88
N LEU A 111 -9.20 5.21 -8.54
CA LEU A 111 -10.65 5.11 -8.51
C LEU A 111 -11.13 3.83 -9.21
N SER A 112 -12.28 3.31 -8.82
CA SER A 112 -12.83 2.07 -9.35
C SER A 112 -13.61 2.30 -10.64
N GLY A 113 -13.38 1.41 -11.61
CA GLY A 113 -14.21 1.29 -12.80
C GLY A 113 -14.31 2.60 -13.61
N SER A 114 -15.51 3.01 -13.94
CA SER A 114 -15.79 4.22 -14.72
C SER A 114 -15.42 5.52 -13.99
N GLN A 115 -15.33 5.50 -12.68
CA GLN A 115 -14.92 6.66 -11.90
C GLN A 115 -13.48 7.10 -12.18
N GLU A 116 -12.62 6.18 -12.65
CA GLU A 116 -11.25 6.51 -13.07
C GLU A 116 -11.19 7.35 -14.35
N THR A 117 -12.16 7.17 -15.23
CA THR A 117 -12.21 7.82 -16.55
C THR A 117 -13.36 8.80 -16.70
N ASP A 118 -14.14 8.99 -15.64
CA ASP A 118 -15.28 9.90 -15.64
C ASP A 118 -14.79 11.36 -15.57
N GLU A 119 -15.11 12.14 -16.60
CA GLU A 119 -14.78 13.57 -16.64
C GLU A 119 -15.61 14.41 -15.64
N VAL A 120 -16.63 13.80 -15.03
CA VAL A 120 -17.54 14.45 -14.06
C VAL A 120 -16.99 14.38 -12.63
N THR A 121 -16.17 13.38 -12.33
CA THR A 121 -15.58 13.22 -10.99
C THR A 121 -14.42 14.20 -10.82
N THR A 122 -14.69 15.36 -10.27
CA THR A 122 -13.68 16.41 -10.04
C THR A 122 -12.99 16.31 -8.67
N ALA A 123 -13.25 15.24 -7.95
CA ALA A 123 -12.76 15.06 -6.60
C ALA A 123 -11.25 14.76 -6.57
N ASN A 124 -10.55 15.36 -5.63
CA ASN A 124 -9.18 14.98 -5.32
C ASN A 124 -9.05 14.64 -3.82
N LEU A 125 -8.30 13.59 -3.55
CA LEU A 125 -7.90 13.22 -2.20
C LEU A 125 -6.39 13.34 -2.07
N LYS A 126 -5.94 13.95 -0.99
CA LYS A 126 -4.53 14.10 -0.66
C LYS A 126 -4.25 13.38 0.65
N PHE A 127 -3.30 12.49 0.62
CA PHE A 127 -2.87 11.74 1.80
C PHE A 127 -1.51 12.22 2.28
N PHE A 128 -1.25 12.07 3.58
CA PHE A 128 0.08 12.28 4.10
C PHE A 128 1.06 11.28 3.48
N SER A 129 2.23 11.76 3.09
CA SER A 129 3.30 10.92 2.55
C SER A 129 4.17 10.34 3.68
N ARG A 130 5.06 9.42 3.34
CA ARG A 130 6.08 8.89 4.26
C ARG A 130 7.02 9.97 4.83
N ASN A 131 7.16 11.08 4.12
CA ASN A 131 8.06 12.19 4.50
C ASN A 131 7.38 13.22 5.42
N THR A 132 6.17 12.96 5.86
CA THR A 132 5.51 13.83 6.83
C THR A 132 6.19 13.74 8.19
N HIS A 133 6.28 14.87 8.91
CA HIS A 133 6.76 14.91 10.28
C HIS A 133 5.60 14.75 11.31
N THR A 134 4.53 14.09 10.90
CA THR A 134 3.36 13.84 11.73
C THR A 134 3.22 12.35 12.06
N ILE A 135 2.29 12.03 12.96
CA ILE A 135 1.94 10.64 13.28
C ILE A 135 1.13 9.95 12.18
N TYR A 136 0.75 10.68 11.14
CA TYR A 136 -0.14 10.24 10.07
C TYR A 136 0.59 9.68 8.84
N ALA A 137 1.84 9.28 8.98
CA ALA A 137 2.55 8.60 7.90
C ALA A 137 1.79 7.32 7.47
N PRO A 138 1.87 6.92 6.19
CA PRO A 138 1.32 5.65 5.72
C PRO A 138 1.81 4.48 6.57
N ARG A 139 0.91 3.52 6.86
CA ARG A 139 1.21 2.35 7.69
C ARG A 139 0.70 1.08 7.07
N LEU A 140 1.49 0.03 7.22
CA LEU A 140 1.01 -1.34 7.11
C LEU A 140 0.75 -1.86 8.53
N GLU A 141 -0.51 -2.08 8.84
CA GLU A 141 -0.94 -2.61 10.13
C GLU A 141 -1.05 -4.12 10.03
N VAL A 142 -0.41 -4.83 10.95
CA VAL A 142 -0.55 -6.27 11.08
C VAL A 142 -1.57 -6.54 12.17
N GLN A 143 -2.68 -7.16 11.79
CA GLN A 143 -3.70 -7.62 12.71
C GLN A 143 -3.61 -9.14 12.81
N TRP A 144 -3.55 -9.67 13.99
CA TRP A 144 -3.59 -11.10 14.27
C TRP A 144 -4.61 -11.37 15.34
N ASP A 145 -5.32 -12.46 15.19
CA ASP A 145 -6.16 -12.95 16.27
C ASP A 145 -5.26 -13.38 17.43
N GLY A 146 -5.68 -13.05 18.63
CA GLY A 146 -4.94 -13.38 19.84
C GLY A 146 -4.56 -14.87 19.84
N HIS A 147 -3.37 -15.15 20.32
CA HIS A 147 -2.79 -16.49 20.33
C HIS A 147 -3.80 -17.55 20.79
N ALA A 148 -4.01 -18.53 19.97
CA ALA A 148 -4.55 -19.78 20.46
C ALA A 148 -3.47 -20.43 21.33
N ILE A 149 -3.76 -20.65 22.60
CA ILE A 149 -2.91 -21.51 23.43
C ILE A 149 -3.01 -22.91 22.82
N VAL A 150 -1.99 -23.28 22.06
CA VAL A 150 -1.91 -24.62 21.50
C VAL A 150 -1.42 -25.52 22.65
N THR A 151 -2.36 -26.22 23.29
CA THR A 151 -2.04 -27.31 24.20
C THR A 151 -1.64 -28.51 23.35
N GLY A 152 -0.36 -28.68 23.07
CA GLY A 152 0.16 -29.79 22.30
C GLY A 152 1.57 -29.50 21.76
N SER A 153 2.23 -30.50 21.23
CA SER A 153 3.54 -30.32 20.59
C SER A 153 3.38 -29.56 19.29
N ALA A 154 3.82 -28.33 19.28
CA ALA A 154 3.97 -27.58 18.03
C ALA A 154 5.45 -27.53 17.65
N THR A 155 5.76 -27.88 16.41
CA THR A 155 7.07 -27.69 15.82
C THR A 155 6.96 -26.59 14.77
N GLY A 156 7.79 -25.56 14.89
CA GLY A 156 7.83 -24.47 13.91
C GLY A 156 9.13 -23.68 14.08
N SER A 157 9.52 -23.02 13.03
CA SER A 157 10.63 -22.07 13.04
C SER A 157 10.09 -20.69 12.74
N LEU A 158 10.34 -19.74 13.60
CA LEU A 158 10.08 -18.34 13.36
C LEU A 158 11.43 -17.62 13.40
N ASP A 159 11.93 -17.26 12.23
CA ASP A 159 13.13 -16.44 12.06
C ASP A 159 14.36 -16.95 12.85
N GLY A 160 14.61 -18.26 12.79
CA GLY A 160 15.72 -18.92 13.48
C GLY A 160 15.44 -19.31 14.93
N LEU A 161 14.26 -19.05 15.43
CA LEU A 161 13.77 -19.60 16.71
C LEU A 161 13.11 -20.96 16.45
N ASP A 162 13.75 -22.00 16.92
CA ASP A 162 13.16 -23.35 16.93
C ASP A 162 12.15 -23.43 18.06
N ILE A 163 10.87 -23.45 17.73
CA ILE A 163 9.79 -23.68 18.68
C ILE A 163 9.47 -25.16 18.65
N SER A 164 10.40 -25.98 19.05
CA SER A 164 10.16 -27.43 19.21
C SER A 164 9.73 -27.74 20.62
N GLY A 165 8.48 -28.14 20.74
CA GLY A 165 7.93 -28.88 21.88
C GLY A 165 7.88 -28.11 23.21
N ASN A 166 6.93 -27.48 23.44
CA ASN A 166 6.18 -27.19 24.64
C ASN A 166 5.48 -25.82 24.61
N THR A 167 4.32 -25.87 24.77
CA THR A 167 3.12 -25.18 25.23
C THR A 167 3.09 -23.67 25.40
N ASP A 168 4.18 -22.95 25.49
CA ASP A 168 4.15 -21.50 25.66
C ASP A 168 4.77 -20.80 24.46
N ASN A 169 3.96 -20.59 23.44
CA ASN A 169 4.35 -19.77 22.30
C ASN A 169 4.36 -18.29 22.72
N HIS A 170 5.51 -17.75 23.03
CA HIS A 170 5.68 -16.35 23.25
C HIS A 170 6.08 -15.65 21.94
N ILE A 171 5.22 -14.79 21.43
CA ILE A 171 5.59 -13.88 20.34
C ILE A 171 6.20 -12.63 20.97
N TYR A 172 7.50 -12.48 20.83
CA TYR A 172 8.19 -11.28 21.25
C TYR A 172 8.16 -10.26 20.10
N THR A 173 7.41 -9.19 20.26
CA THR A 173 7.50 -8.05 19.36
C THR A 173 8.67 -7.17 19.77
N ILE A 174 9.82 -7.40 19.15
CA ILE A 174 11.01 -6.57 19.34
C ILE A 174 10.78 -5.24 18.61
N GLY A 175 10.89 -4.13 19.29
CA GLY A 175 10.85 -2.79 18.69
C GLY A 175 9.60 -1.96 18.93
N LEU A 176 8.50 -2.53 19.43
CA LEU A 176 7.32 -1.74 19.79
C LEU A 176 7.49 -0.90 21.05
N LYS A 177 8.42 -1.27 21.93
CA LYS A 177 8.63 -0.59 23.21
C LYS A 177 9.25 0.80 23.09
N GLU A 178 10.05 1.05 22.08
CA GLU A 178 10.72 2.35 21.91
C GLU A 178 9.81 3.40 21.28
N LYS A 179 8.76 2.99 20.63
CA LYS A 179 7.85 3.89 19.90
C LYS A 179 6.74 4.48 20.77
N TYR A 180 6.57 3.99 21.99
CA TYR A 180 5.52 4.38 22.93
C TYR A 180 6.04 4.86 24.28
N ARG A 181 7.31 5.25 24.34
CA ARG A 181 7.88 5.98 25.47
C ARG A 181 7.89 7.48 25.23
#